data_85e6b0f63907c413b9769d0005740005
#
_entry.id   85e6b0f63907c413b9769d0005740005
#
_cell.length_a   1.000
_cell.length_b   1.000
_cell.length_c   1.000
_cell.angle_alpha   90.00
_cell.angle_beta   90.00
_cell.angle_gamma   90.00
#
_symmetry.space_group_name_H-M   'P 1'
#
loop_
_entity.id
_entity.type
_entity.pdbx_description
1 polymer ?
#
loop_
_entity_poly.entity_id
_entity_poly.type
_entity_poly.pdbx_seq_one_letter_code
_entity_poly.pdbx_strand_id
1 'polypeptide(L)'
;MTGGWSIFVIALVALNIFGAAWLLWWTARKPKGGPPPAETTGHVWDGDIREYNKPLPRWWINLFYLTIVFSIVYLIWYPGLGNLPGKGGWSSGGEHDLQKAAADARLADAFRRFEGRGIDAIAQDPEALAFGGRLFANYCAQCHGGDGRGARGFPNLTDADWQWGGAPADILTTVLDGRQAAMPALGAAMGGDVGISEVAAYVQSLSGMRTDPALASAGRARFTAVCSACHAADGTGNPLLGAPNLTDRTWLYGGDFATIREGVVVGRSGMMPAHRNVLGETRSRLVAAYVWSISDAARREAGANAPASPAAPPVDPDMAPLGSATPPVEPGE
;
A
#
# COMPACT_ATOMS: atom_id res chain seq x y z
N MET A 1 -5.69 -1.76 25.02
CA MET A 1 -6.73 -0.72 25.30
C MET A 1 -6.51 -0.23 26.73
N THR A 2 -6.61 1.07 27.02
CA THR A 2 -6.44 1.58 28.39
C THR A 2 -7.56 1.08 29.30
N GLY A 3 -7.30 0.99 30.64
CA GLY A 3 -8.29 0.46 31.60
C GLY A 3 -9.61 1.25 31.59
N GLY A 4 -9.57 2.58 31.41
CA GLY A 4 -10.76 3.42 31.33
C GLY A 4 -11.66 3.08 30.13
N TRP A 5 -11.07 2.86 28.96
CA TRP A 5 -11.81 2.43 27.75
C TRP A 5 -12.40 1.02 27.91
N SER A 6 -11.71 0.12 28.58
CA SER A 6 -12.23 -1.22 28.88
C SER A 6 -13.47 -1.16 29.77
N ILE A 7 -13.44 -0.35 30.83
CA ILE A 7 -14.59 -0.14 31.72
C ILE A 7 -15.76 0.48 30.95
N PHE A 8 -15.51 1.48 30.11
CA PHE A 8 -16.54 2.10 29.28
C PHE A 8 -17.24 1.07 28.37
N VAL A 9 -16.46 0.22 27.66
CA VAL A 9 -17.02 -0.83 26.80
C VAL A 9 -17.85 -1.82 27.60
N ILE A 10 -17.36 -2.30 28.75
CA ILE A 10 -18.10 -3.23 29.61
C ILE A 10 -19.40 -2.62 30.08
N ALA A 11 -19.37 -1.37 30.57
CA ALA A 11 -20.55 -0.67 31.03
C ALA A 11 -21.58 -0.47 29.91
N LEU A 12 -21.14 -0.09 28.72
CA LEU A 12 -22.01 0.10 27.56
C LEU A 12 -22.67 -1.22 27.12
N VAL A 13 -21.90 -2.30 27.04
CA VAL A 13 -22.42 -3.64 26.68
C VAL A 13 -23.43 -4.12 27.73
N ALA A 14 -23.11 -3.99 29.01
CA ALA A 14 -23.99 -4.37 30.08
C ALA A 14 -25.32 -3.56 30.06
N LEU A 15 -25.21 -2.23 29.89
CA LEU A 15 -26.38 -1.36 29.77
C LEU A 15 -27.30 -1.78 28.61
N ASN A 16 -26.71 -2.10 27.44
CA ASN A 16 -27.52 -2.52 26.29
C ASN A 16 -28.19 -3.89 26.51
N ILE A 17 -27.46 -4.89 27.02
CA ILE A 17 -28.02 -6.23 27.25
C ILE A 17 -29.13 -6.19 28.30
N PHE A 18 -28.85 -5.57 29.46
CA PHE A 18 -29.84 -5.46 30.53
C PHE A 18 -30.99 -4.53 30.17
N GLY A 19 -30.70 -3.43 29.48
CA GLY A 19 -31.72 -2.48 28.99
C GLY A 19 -32.66 -3.14 27.98
N ALA A 20 -32.16 -3.92 27.04
CA ALA A 20 -32.97 -4.67 26.07
C ALA A 20 -33.82 -5.74 26.77
N ALA A 21 -33.26 -6.51 27.70
CA ALA A 21 -33.98 -7.51 28.46
C ALA A 21 -35.09 -6.86 29.31
N TRP A 22 -34.78 -5.73 29.98
CA TRP A 22 -35.76 -4.96 30.76
C TRP A 22 -36.86 -4.39 29.90
N LEU A 23 -36.55 -3.81 28.75
CA LEU A 23 -37.51 -3.24 27.81
C LEU A 23 -38.47 -4.30 27.28
N LEU A 24 -37.96 -5.48 26.90
CA LEU A 24 -38.79 -6.61 26.49
C LEU A 24 -39.75 -7.05 27.61
N TRP A 25 -39.22 -7.19 28.82
CA TRP A 25 -40.03 -7.58 29.97
C TRP A 25 -41.10 -6.51 30.29
N TRP A 26 -40.76 -5.23 30.23
CA TRP A 26 -41.72 -4.14 30.46
C TRP A 26 -42.83 -4.14 29.42
N THR A 27 -42.48 -4.19 28.13
CA THR A 27 -43.42 -4.10 27.00
C THR A 27 -44.29 -5.38 26.86
N ALA A 28 -43.77 -6.53 27.29
CA ALA A 28 -44.53 -7.79 27.29
C ALA A 28 -45.60 -7.89 28.42
N ARG A 29 -45.50 -7.00 29.42
CA ARG A 29 -46.47 -7.01 30.54
C ARG A 29 -47.80 -6.41 30.12
N LYS A 30 -48.87 -7.13 30.33
CA LYS A 30 -50.24 -6.57 30.24
C LYS A 30 -50.50 -5.69 31.45
N PRO A 31 -50.98 -4.45 31.29
CA PRO A 31 -51.45 -3.66 32.43
C PRO A 31 -52.56 -4.41 33.19
N LYS A 32 -52.40 -4.59 34.50
CA LYS A 32 -53.46 -5.15 35.34
C LYS A 32 -54.42 -4.02 35.71
N GLY A 33 -55.71 -4.17 35.33
CA GLY A 33 -56.82 -3.31 35.85
C GLY A 33 -57.02 -1.99 35.09
N GLY A 34 -56.47 -1.83 33.86
CA GLY A 34 -56.80 -0.70 32.99
C GLY A 34 -58.04 -0.95 32.09
N PRO A 35 -58.60 0.09 31.46
CA PRO A 35 -59.58 -0.10 30.40
C PRO A 35 -59.02 -1.00 29.29
N PRO A 36 -59.89 -1.73 28.53
CA PRO A 36 -59.44 -2.58 27.45
C PRO A 36 -58.57 -1.74 26.49
N PRO A 37 -57.43 -2.29 26.02
CA PRO A 37 -56.55 -1.55 25.10
C PRO A 37 -57.37 -1.08 23.89
N ALA A 38 -57.16 0.16 23.50
CA ALA A 38 -57.74 0.68 22.27
C ALA A 38 -57.40 -0.25 21.09
N GLU A 39 -58.33 -0.45 20.18
CA GLU A 39 -58.18 -1.35 19.03
C GLU A 39 -57.02 -0.95 18.15
N THR A 40 -56.72 0.35 18.09
CA THR A 40 -55.60 0.94 17.34
C THR A 40 -54.71 1.78 18.25
N THR A 41 -53.46 2.02 17.83
CA THR A 41 -52.49 2.84 18.56
C THR A 41 -52.84 4.33 18.58
N GLY A 42 -53.82 4.75 17.75
CA GLY A 42 -54.15 6.15 17.53
C GLY A 42 -53.34 6.87 16.45
N HIS A 43 -52.27 6.27 15.95
CA HIS A 43 -51.52 6.82 14.83
C HIS A 43 -52.24 6.54 13.51
N VAL A 44 -52.22 7.52 12.61
CA VAL A 44 -52.79 7.43 11.27
C VAL A 44 -51.70 7.79 10.26
N TRP A 45 -51.41 6.87 9.36
CA TRP A 45 -50.47 7.02 8.28
C TRP A 45 -51.23 7.26 6.96
N ASP A 46 -50.75 8.10 6.09
CA ASP A 46 -51.34 8.43 4.77
C ASP A 46 -52.86 8.77 4.82
N GLY A 47 -53.36 9.20 5.98
CA GLY A 47 -54.74 9.66 6.17
C GLY A 47 -55.74 8.55 6.53
N ASP A 48 -55.48 7.28 6.27
CA ASP A 48 -56.45 6.18 6.47
C ASP A 48 -55.84 4.90 7.06
N ILE A 49 -54.54 4.68 6.99
CA ILE A 49 -53.89 3.48 7.53
C ILE A 49 -53.73 3.61 9.04
N ARG A 50 -54.27 2.65 9.82
CA ARG A 50 -54.18 2.62 11.26
C ARG A 50 -53.53 1.34 11.75
N GLU A 51 -52.68 1.46 12.77
CA GLU A 51 -51.98 0.33 13.38
C GLU A 51 -52.91 -0.33 14.45
N TYR A 52 -53.02 -1.66 14.39
CA TYR A 52 -53.65 -2.41 15.47
C TYR A 52 -52.75 -2.46 16.70
N ASN A 53 -53.31 -2.12 17.86
CA ASN A 53 -52.63 -2.20 19.15
C ASN A 53 -52.63 -3.65 19.66
N LYS A 54 -51.77 -4.49 19.07
CA LYS A 54 -51.61 -5.89 19.46
C LYS A 54 -50.27 -6.10 20.16
N PRO A 55 -50.23 -6.93 21.22
CA PRO A 55 -48.97 -7.29 21.86
C PRO A 55 -48.07 -8.05 20.88
N LEU A 56 -46.75 -7.95 21.09
CA LEU A 56 -45.75 -8.67 20.30
C LEU A 56 -46.03 -10.19 20.32
N PRO A 57 -45.85 -10.89 19.19
CA PRO A 57 -46.02 -12.35 19.15
C PRO A 57 -45.06 -13.05 20.11
N ARG A 58 -45.56 -14.10 20.81
CA ARG A 58 -44.75 -14.83 21.80
C ARG A 58 -43.49 -15.45 21.21
N TRP A 59 -43.57 -15.96 19.98
CA TRP A 59 -42.40 -16.54 19.30
C TRP A 59 -41.30 -15.48 19.08
N TRP A 60 -41.65 -14.25 18.76
CA TRP A 60 -40.72 -13.14 18.54
C TRP A 60 -40.03 -12.73 19.87
N ILE A 61 -40.80 -12.62 20.96
CA ILE A 61 -40.26 -12.32 22.29
C ILE A 61 -39.27 -13.42 22.72
N ASN A 62 -39.67 -14.70 22.54
CA ASN A 62 -38.81 -15.83 22.89
C ASN A 62 -37.52 -15.86 22.03
N LEU A 63 -37.64 -15.58 20.75
CA LEU A 63 -36.45 -15.48 19.85
C LEU A 63 -35.50 -14.36 20.33
N PHE A 64 -36.05 -13.22 20.73
CA PHE A 64 -35.21 -12.12 21.22
C PHE A 64 -34.54 -12.47 22.56
N TYR A 65 -35.20 -13.11 23.50
CA TYR A 65 -34.53 -13.62 24.70
C TYR A 65 -33.48 -14.66 24.39
N LEU A 66 -33.68 -15.52 23.40
CA LEU A 66 -32.69 -16.48 22.95
C LEU A 66 -31.44 -15.75 22.40
N THR A 67 -31.60 -14.66 21.64
CA THR A 67 -30.45 -13.87 21.16
C THR A 67 -29.69 -13.18 22.29
N ILE A 68 -30.40 -12.75 23.37
CA ILE A 68 -29.75 -12.18 24.57
C ILE A 68 -28.91 -13.26 25.27
N VAL A 69 -29.47 -14.46 25.47
CA VAL A 69 -28.75 -15.59 26.06
C VAL A 69 -27.53 -15.95 25.21
N PHE A 70 -27.72 -16.06 23.90
CA PHE A 70 -26.63 -16.28 22.96
C PHE A 70 -25.53 -15.21 23.10
N SER A 71 -25.90 -13.94 23.16
CA SER A 71 -24.93 -12.84 23.30
C SER A 71 -24.12 -12.94 24.58
N ILE A 72 -24.73 -13.32 25.69
CA ILE A 72 -24.05 -13.52 26.98
C ILE A 72 -23.04 -14.68 26.86
N VAL A 73 -23.49 -15.83 26.33
CA VAL A 73 -22.61 -16.99 26.13
C VAL A 73 -21.45 -16.64 25.18
N TYR A 74 -21.74 -15.93 24.11
CA TYR A 74 -20.73 -15.48 23.15
C TYR A 74 -19.67 -14.59 23.82
N LEU A 75 -20.07 -13.60 24.62
CA LEU A 75 -19.17 -12.69 25.32
C LEU A 75 -18.35 -13.36 26.44
N ILE A 76 -18.83 -14.49 27.00
CA ILE A 76 -18.05 -15.31 27.92
C ILE A 76 -16.96 -16.07 27.17
N TRP A 77 -17.25 -16.55 25.96
CA TRP A 77 -16.36 -17.40 25.18
C TRP A 77 -15.37 -16.62 24.33
N TYR A 78 -15.85 -15.57 23.63
CA TYR A 78 -15.08 -14.73 22.72
C TYR A 78 -14.74 -13.35 23.32
N PRO A 79 -13.67 -12.70 22.87
CA PRO A 79 -13.37 -11.33 23.29
C PRO A 79 -14.44 -10.36 22.78
N GLY A 80 -14.93 -9.50 23.66
CA GLY A 80 -15.95 -8.49 23.35
C GLY A 80 -16.22 -7.56 24.53
N LEU A 81 -15.64 -7.86 25.69
CA LEU A 81 -15.74 -7.08 26.91
C LEU A 81 -14.42 -6.37 27.22
N GLY A 82 -14.09 -5.35 26.42
CA GLY A 82 -12.90 -4.55 26.64
C GLY A 82 -11.60 -5.39 26.59
N ASN A 83 -10.83 -5.38 27.69
CA ASN A 83 -9.59 -6.14 27.80
C ASN A 83 -9.77 -7.61 28.22
N LEU A 84 -11.00 -8.09 28.39
CA LEU A 84 -11.26 -9.48 28.74
C LEU A 84 -11.15 -10.35 27.49
N PRO A 85 -10.22 -11.34 27.47
CA PRO A 85 -9.93 -12.13 26.27
C PRO A 85 -11.00 -13.20 25.95
N GLY A 86 -11.98 -13.40 26.85
CA GLY A 86 -12.89 -14.53 26.78
C GLY A 86 -12.24 -15.85 27.20
N LYS A 87 -13.06 -16.88 27.46
CA LYS A 87 -12.59 -18.21 27.88
C LYS A 87 -12.13 -19.11 26.73
N GLY A 88 -12.51 -18.78 25.49
CA GLY A 88 -12.17 -19.54 24.28
C GLY A 88 -10.73 -19.36 23.80
N GLY A 89 -9.98 -18.40 24.35
CA GLY A 89 -8.59 -18.13 23.95
C GLY A 89 -8.42 -17.66 22.51
N TRP A 90 -9.52 -17.33 21.83
CA TRP A 90 -9.52 -16.86 20.45
C TRP A 90 -9.25 -15.36 20.37
N SER A 91 -8.49 -14.94 19.35
CA SER A 91 -8.39 -13.53 18.94
C SER A 91 -8.24 -13.45 17.43
N SER A 92 -8.72 -12.38 16.82
CA SER A 92 -8.58 -12.17 15.36
C SER A 92 -7.11 -12.10 14.92
N GLY A 93 -6.25 -11.51 15.74
CA GLY A 93 -4.80 -11.52 15.50
C GLY A 93 -4.20 -12.91 15.55
N GLY A 94 -4.52 -13.70 16.60
CA GLY A 94 -4.03 -15.07 16.73
C GLY A 94 -4.52 -15.99 15.60
N GLU A 95 -5.78 -15.86 15.19
CA GLU A 95 -6.31 -16.60 14.05
C GLU A 95 -5.60 -16.20 12.74
N HIS A 96 -5.40 -14.90 12.51
CA HIS A 96 -4.64 -14.42 11.36
C HIS A 96 -3.20 -14.99 11.34
N ASP A 97 -2.51 -14.98 12.48
CA ASP A 97 -1.14 -15.48 12.58
C ASP A 97 -1.06 -16.98 12.32
N LEU A 98 -2.03 -17.75 12.81
CA LEU A 98 -2.13 -19.20 12.52
C LEU A 98 -2.40 -19.45 11.04
N GLN A 99 -3.32 -18.73 10.42
CA GLN A 99 -3.63 -18.87 9.00
C GLN A 99 -2.44 -18.48 8.14
N LYS A 100 -1.75 -17.38 8.49
CA LYS A 100 -0.54 -16.92 7.82
C LYS A 100 0.57 -17.96 7.92
N ALA A 101 0.84 -18.50 9.13
CA ALA A 101 1.85 -19.53 9.34
C ALA A 101 1.52 -20.81 8.53
N ALA A 102 0.25 -21.22 8.49
CA ALA A 102 -0.17 -22.36 7.69
C ALA A 102 -0.01 -22.12 6.18
N ALA A 103 -0.31 -20.92 5.69
CA ALA A 103 -0.10 -20.55 4.30
C ALA A 103 1.40 -20.49 3.96
N ASP A 104 2.21 -19.89 4.81
CA ASP A 104 3.67 -19.84 4.64
C ASP A 104 4.29 -21.25 4.65
N ALA A 105 3.82 -22.15 5.50
CA ALA A 105 4.28 -23.54 5.52
C ALA A 105 3.93 -24.31 4.23
N ARG A 106 2.73 -24.12 3.69
CA ARG A 106 2.33 -24.73 2.39
C ARG A 106 3.18 -24.24 1.22
N LEU A 107 3.58 -22.97 1.24
CA LEU A 107 4.38 -22.36 0.20
C LEU A 107 5.88 -22.57 0.38
N ALA A 108 6.34 -22.94 1.61
CA ALA A 108 7.76 -23.10 1.91
C ALA A 108 8.46 -24.08 0.96
N ASP A 109 7.84 -25.21 0.65
CA ASP A 109 8.42 -26.20 -0.25
C ASP A 109 8.53 -25.68 -1.70
N ALA A 110 7.52 -24.94 -2.16
CA ALA A 110 7.53 -24.35 -3.49
C ALA A 110 8.62 -23.29 -3.64
N PHE A 111 8.93 -22.55 -2.57
CA PHE A 111 9.95 -21.50 -2.59
C PHE A 111 11.36 -22.01 -2.28
N ARG A 112 11.51 -23.14 -1.55
CA ARG A 112 12.81 -23.70 -1.16
C ARG A 112 13.75 -23.91 -2.33
N ARG A 113 13.23 -24.34 -3.49
CA ARG A 113 14.03 -24.58 -4.69
C ARG A 113 14.66 -23.31 -5.29
N PHE A 114 14.18 -22.11 -4.88
CA PHE A 114 14.69 -20.82 -5.32
C PHE A 114 15.65 -20.18 -4.31
N GLU A 115 15.77 -20.74 -3.11
CA GLU A 115 16.66 -20.24 -2.08
C GLU A 115 18.11 -20.29 -2.54
N GLY A 116 18.86 -19.20 -2.33
CA GLY A 116 20.28 -19.11 -2.67
C GLY A 116 20.61 -19.05 -4.16
N ARG A 117 19.62 -19.20 -5.07
CA ARG A 117 19.87 -19.08 -6.51
C ARG A 117 20.12 -17.64 -6.91
N GLY A 118 20.99 -17.40 -7.91
CA GLY A 118 21.19 -16.12 -8.53
C GLY A 118 19.91 -15.63 -9.24
N ILE A 119 19.73 -14.32 -9.30
CA ILE A 119 18.55 -13.70 -9.93
C ILE A 119 18.49 -14.01 -11.42
N ASP A 120 19.65 -14.00 -12.08
CA ASP A 120 19.86 -14.41 -13.48
C ASP A 120 19.36 -15.83 -13.76
N ALA A 121 19.71 -16.76 -12.87
CA ALA A 121 19.25 -18.16 -12.95
C ALA A 121 17.76 -18.32 -12.62
N ILE A 122 17.22 -17.52 -11.71
CA ILE A 122 15.78 -17.49 -11.40
C ILE A 122 14.99 -16.90 -12.57
N ALA A 123 15.53 -15.88 -13.24
CA ALA A 123 14.91 -15.23 -14.39
C ALA A 123 14.80 -16.13 -15.63
N GLN A 124 15.47 -17.28 -15.66
CA GLN A 124 15.33 -18.29 -16.72
C GLN A 124 14.25 -19.35 -16.40
N ASP A 125 13.68 -19.32 -15.21
CA ASP A 125 12.70 -20.30 -14.74
C ASP A 125 11.27 -19.75 -14.91
N PRO A 126 10.45 -20.27 -15.84
CA PRO A 126 9.11 -19.74 -16.10
C PRO A 126 8.16 -19.78 -14.89
N GLU A 127 8.32 -20.77 -14.01
CA GLU A 127 7.50 -20.86 -12.80
C GLU A 127 7.91 -19.82 -11.77
N ALA A 128 9.23 -19.57 -11.63
CA ALA A 128 9.73 -18.48 -10.80
C ALA A 128 9.22 -17.12 -11.27
N LEU A 129 9.25 -16.89 -12.60
CA LEU A 129 8.71 -15.65 -13.19
C LEU A 129 7.21 -15.50 -12.98
N ALA A 130 6.44 -16.62 -13.06
CA ALA A 130 5.02 -16.58 -12.77
C ALA A 130 4.74 -16.23 -11.28
N PHE A 131 5.55 -16.74 -10.34
CA PHE A 131 5.48 -16.34 -8.92
C PHE A 131 5.89 -14.86 -8.74
N GLY A 132 7.00 -14.45 -9.33
CA GLY A 132 7.49 -13.09 -9.27
C GLY A 132 6.47 -12.08 -9.81
N GLY A 133 5.84 -12.39 -10.95
CA GLY A 133 4.79 -11.56 -11.55
C GLY A 133 3.55 -11.41 -10.66
N ARG A 134 3.10 -12.47 -10.01
CA ARG A 134 2.00 -12.38 -9.03
C ARG A 134 2.37 -11.53 -7.81
N LEU A 135 3.58 -11.69 -7.29
CA LEU A 135 4.08 -10.86 -6.19
C LEU A 135 4.19 -9.39 -6.62
N PHE A 136 4.70 -9.14 -7.82
CA PHE A 136 4.77 -7.79 -8.39
C PHE A 136 3.39 -7.14 -8.50
N ALA A 137 2.41 -7.87 -9.03
CA ALA A 137 1.03 -7.39 -9.17
C ALA A 137 0.42 -7.00 -7.81
N ASN A 138 0.73 -7.73 -6.74
CA ASN A 138 0.17 -7.49 -5.41
C ASN A 138 0.88 -6.38 -4.62
N TYR A 139 2.20 -6.22 -4.80
CA TYR A 139 3.01 -5.35 -3.93
C TYR A 139 3.64 -4.15 -4.64
N CYS A 140 3.82 -4.22 -5.97
CA CYS A 140 4.60 -3.24 -6.72
C CYS A 140 3.76 -2.48 -7.75
N ALA A 141 2.75 -3.12 -8.34
CA ALA A 141 1.96 -2.58 -9.43
C ALA A 141 1.19 -1.30 -9.06
N GLN A 142 0.86 -1.09 -7.79
CA GLN A 142 0.19 0.13 -7.35
C GLN A 142 1.00 1.40 -7.66
N CYS A 143 2.33 1.32 -7.59
CA CYS A 143 3.23 2.43 -7.88
C CYS A 143 3.83 2.32 -9.27
N HIS A 144 4.28 1.12 -9.67
CA HIS A 144 5.00 0.92 -10.92
C HIS A 144 4.12 0.57 -12.14
N GLY A 145 2.79 0.49 -11.94
CA GLY A 145 1.87 0.02 -12.98
C GLY A 145 1.87 -1.50 -13.12
N GLY A 146 0.77 -2.07 -13.58
CA GLY A 146 0.66 -3.52 -13.80
C GLY A 146 1.59 -4.06 -14.89
N ASP A 147 2.01 -3.18 -15.81
CA ASP A 147 2.95 -3.45 -16.88
C ASP A 147 4.41 -3.04 -16.55
N GLY A 148 4.66 -2.52 -15.35
CA GLY A 148 5.96 -2.08 -14.89
C GLY A 148 6.46 -0.76 -15.49
N ARG A 149 5.63 -0.04 -16.28
CA ARG A 149 6.05 1.19 -16.99
C ARG A 149 6.06 2.43 -16.11
N GLY A 150 5.64 2.30 -14.86
CA GLY A 150 5.63 3.40 -13.91
C GLY A 150 4.57 4.46 -14.21
N ALA A 151 4.75 5.58 -13.54
CA ALA A 151 3.93 6.79 -13.72
C ALA A 151 4.76 8.01 -13.29
N ARG A 152 4.21 9.21 -13.41
CA ARG A 152 4.91 10.42 -12.93
C ARG A 152 5.29 10.28 -11.45
N GLY A 153 6.59 10.32 -11.17
CA GLY A 153 7.16 10.12 -9.83
C GLY A 153 7.48 8.67 -9.49
N PHE A 154 7.11 7.70 -10.35
CA PHE A 154 7.41 6.28 -10.19
C PHE A 154 8.15 5.75 -11.42
N PRO A 155 9.37 5.20 -11.26
CA PRO A 155 10.19 4.81 -12.39
C PRO A 155 9.57 3.69 -13.22
N ASN A 156 9.82 3.76 -14.53
CA ASN A 156 9.61 2.67 -15.47
C ASN A 156 10.65 1.58 -15.19
N LEU A 157 10.21 0.34 -15.04
CA LEU A 157 11.06 -0.82 -14.76
C LEU A 157 11.31 -1.68 -16.02
N THR A 158 10.75 -1.26 -17.16
CA THR A 158 10.86 -1.99 -18.42
C THR A 158 11.92 -1.41 -19.36
N ASP A 159 12.45 -0.22 -19.07
CA ASP A 159 13.52 0.42 -19.85
C ASP A 159 14.93 0.03 -19.35
N ALA A 160 15.93 0.72 -19.88
CA ALA A 160 17.33 0.52 -19.50
C ALA A 160 17.87 1.61 -18.55
N ASP A 161 17.01 2.54 -18.14
CA ASP A 161 17.42 3.74 -17.39
C ASP A 161 17.20 3.53 -15.89
N TRP A 162 18.29 3.20 -15.19
CA TRP A 162 18.27 2.84 -13.78
C TRP A 162 18.96 3.90 -12.91
N GLN A 163 18.18 4.51 -12.02
CA GLN A 163 18.70 5.54 -11.11
C GLN A 163 19.64 4.99 -10.03
N TRP A 164 19.48 3.73 -9.61
CA TRP A 164 20.22 3.10 -8.52
C TRP A 164 21.08 1.90 -8.99
N GLY A 165 21.25 1.76 -10.29
CA GLY A 165 21.84 0.59 -10.91
C GLY A 165 20.79 -0.46 -11.29
N GLY A 166 21.02 -1.07 -12.46
CA GLY A 166 20.11 -2.04 -13.08
C GLY A 166 20.66 -3.47 -13.08
N ALA A 167 21.78 -3.74 -12.41
CA ALA A 167 22.23 -5.12 -12.27
C ALA A 167 21.27 -5.93 -11.38
N PRO A 168 21.15 -7.25 -11.57
CA PRO A 168 20.29 -8.10 -10.74
C PRO A 168 20.46 -7.90 -9.24
N ALA A 169 21.69 -7.69 -8.77
CA ALA A 169 22.00 -7.44 -7.36
C ALA A 169 21.48 -6.07 -6.87
N ASP A 170 21.53 -5.04 -7.73
CA ASP A 170 21.05 -3.70 -7.39
C ASP A 170 19.52 -3.69 -7.26
N ILE A 171 18.83 -4.40 -8.17
CA ILE A 171 17.40 -4.58 -8.14
C ILE A 171 16.98 -5.31 -6.86
N LEU A 172 17.66 -6.41 -6.50
CA LEU A 172 17.40 -7.14 -5.26
C LEU A 172 17.57 -6.24 -4.03
N THR A 173 18.70 -5.51 -3.96
CA THR A 173 18.98 -4.58 -2.86
C THR A 173 17.88 -3.52 -2.76
N THR A 174 17.43 -2.99 -3.91
CA THR A 174 16.33 -2.02 -3.98
C THR A 174 15.00 -2.59 -3.46
N VAL A 175 14.69 -3.84 -3.79
CA VAL A 175 13.47 -4.50 -3.29
C VAL A 175 13.58 -4.80 -1.79
N LEU A 176 14.73 -5.32 -1.34
CA LEU A 176 14.91 -5.70 0.07
C LEU A 176 14.95 -4.50 1.01
N ASP A 177 15.77 -3.51 0.69
CA ASP A 177 16.15 -2.46 1.63
C ASP A 177 15.49 -1.11 1.30
N GLY A 178 14.80 -1.03 0.17
CA GLY A 178 14.21 0.20 -0.32
C GLY A 178 15.26 1.19 -0.84
N ARG A 179 14.79 2.35 -1.27
CA ARG A 179 15.64 3.47 -1.72
C ARG A 179 15.03 4.79 -1.30
N GLN A 180 15.87 5.72 -0.95
CA GLN A 180 15.45 7.10 -0.68
C GLN A 180 16.46 8.05 -1.31
N ALA A 181 15.96 9.01 -2.09
CA ALA A 181 16.75 10.10 -2.64
C ALA A 181 16.06 11.43 -2.42
N ALA A 182 16.82 12.47 -2.20
CA ALA A 182 16.33 13.83 -2.08
C ALA A 182 17.26 14.80 -2.80
N MET A 183 16.69 15.57 -3.70
CA MET A 183 17.31 16.76 -4.28
C MET A 183 16.79 17.96 -3.45
N PRO A 184 17.65 18.70 -2.77
CA PRO A 184 17.20 19.86 -1.98
C PRO A 184 16.66 20.98 -2.86
N ALA A 185 15.89 21.88 -2.28
CA ALA A 185 15.47 23.12 -2.93
C ALA A 185 16.66 24.03 -3.15
N LEU A 186 17.04 24.29 -4.39
CA LEU A 186 18.24 25.05 -4.77
C LEU A 186 17.94 26.43 -5.37
N GLY A 187 16.67 26.83 -5.41
CA GLY A 187 16.26 28.11 -6.02
C GLY A 187 17.02 29.32 -5.46
N ALA A 188 17.25 29.37 -4.16
CA ALA A 188 18.01 30.46 -3.53
C ALA A 188 19.49 30.49 -3.96
N ALA A 189 20.11 29.31 -4.17
CA ALA A 189 21.49 29.19 -4.59
C ALA A 189 21.70 29.59 -6.07
N MET A 190 20.64 29.65 -6.85
CA MET A 190 20.70 30.02 -8.27
C MET A 190 20.77 31.54 -8.51
N GLY A 191 20.62 32.39 -7.50
CA GLY A 191 20.65 33.84 -7.65
C GLY A 191 19.35 34.42 -8.25
N GLY A 192 18.22 33.79 -7.98
CA GLY A 192 16.90 34.22 -8.40
C GLY A 192 16.41 33.61 -9.69
N ASP A 193 15.32 34.13 -10.21
CA ASP A 193 14.53 33.54 -11.31
C ASP A 193 15.32 33.41 -12.63
N VAL A 194 16.22 34.36 -12.90
CA VAL A 194 17.08 34.32 -14.08
C VAL A 194 18.04 33.10 -14.00
N GLY A 195 18.74 32.94 -12.89
CA GLY A 195 19.67 31.83 -12.73
C GLY A 195 18.99 30.46 -12.69
N ILE A 196 17.78 30.39 -12.17
CA ILE A 196 16.95 29.16 -12.22
C ILE A 196 16.61 28.82 -13.68
N SER A 197 16.24 29.82 -14.48
CA SER A 197 15.92 29.65 -15.90
C SER A 197 17.14 29.23 -16.73
N GLU A 198 18.30 29.84 -16.46
CA GLU A 198 19.57 29.49 -17.08
C GLU A 198 19.96 28.01 -16.82
N VAL A 199 19.90 27.56 -15.55
CA VAL A 199 20.20 26.16 -15.19
C VAL A 199 19.20 25.20 -15.81
N ALA A 200 17.89 25.52 -15.79
CA ALA A 200 16.87 24.68 -16.42
C ALA A 200 17.09 24.51 -17.92
N ALA A 201 17.45 25.60 -18.61
CA ALA A 201 17.80 25.56 -20.03
C ALA A 201 19.06 24.71 -20.29
N TYR A 202 20.09 24.84 -19.44
CA TYR A 202 21.29 24.00 -19.57
C TYR A 202 20.96 22.51 -19.37
N VAL A 203 20.18 22.17 -18.33
CA VAL A 203 19.76 20.79 -18.07
C VAL A 203 18.95 20.22 -19.24
N GLN A 204 18.02 20.98 -19.83
CA GLN A 204 17.33 20.56 -21.06
C GLN A 204 18.30 20.31 -22.21
N SER A 205 19.33 21.14 -22.36
CA SER A 205 20.31 20.98 -23.44
C SER A 205 21.13 19.70 -23.32
N LEU A 206 21.37 19.20 -22.10
CA LEU A 206 22.10 17.95 -21.84
C LEU A 206 21.40 16.75 -22.47
N SER A 207 20.07 16.70 -22.43
CA SER A 207 19.26 15.60 -23.04
C SER A 207 18.95 15.84 -24.52
N GLY A 208 19.55 16.86 -25.16
CA GLY A 208 19.33 17.19 -26.57
C GLY A 208 17.93 17.76 -26.86
N MET A 209 17.22 18.25 -25.86
CA MET A 209 15.95 18.92 -26.06
C MET A 209 16.14 20.36 -26.53
N ARG A 210 15.15 20.89 -27.24
CA ARG A 210 15.16 22.28 -27.74
C ARG A 210 15.07 23.25 -26.56
N THR A 211 16.03 24.18 -26.50
CA THR A 211 16.09 25.22 -25.47
C THR A 211 16.73 26.48 -26.06
N ASP A 212 16.65 27.59 -25.32
CA ASP A 212 17.37 28.81 -25.69
C ASP A 212 18.88 28.62 -25.49
N PRO A 213 19.70 28.74 -26.58
CA PRO A 213 21.13 28.51 -26.48
C PRO A 213 21.87 29.51 -25.59
N ALA A 214 21.37 30.75 -25.50
CA ALA A 214 22.01 31.76 -24.66
C ALA A 214 21.80 31.48 -23.18
N LEU A 215 20.56 31.10 -22.79
CA LEU A 215 20.26 30.66 -21.44
C LEU A 215 21.02 29.40 -21.08
N ALA A 216 21.05 28.40 -21.95
CA ALA A 216 21.81 27.16 -21.73
C ALA A 216 23.29 27.42 -21.51
N SER A 217 23.90 28.28 -22.34
CA SER A 217 25.32 28.66 -22.18
C SER A 217 25.60 29.33 -20.83
N ALA A 218 24.72 30.24 -20.40
CA ALA A 218 24.84 30.92 -19.09
C ALA A 218 24.65 29.95 -17.92
N GLY A 219 23.74 28.96 -18.06
CA GLY A 219 23.41 27.96 -17.02
C GLY A 219 24.54 26.99 -16.74
N ARG A 220 25.45 26.74 -17.68
CA ARG A 220 26.55 25.77 -17.53
C ARG A 220 27.41 26.05 -16.30
N ALA A 221 27.82 27.29 -16.09
CA ALA A 221 28.66 27.64 -14.95
C ALA A 221 27.98 27.38 -13.62
N ARG A 222 26.70 27.68 -13.52
CA ARG A 222 25.87 27.42 -12.31
C ARG A 222 25.68 25.92 -12.06
N PHE A 223 25.42 25.16 -13.12
CA PHE A 223 25.33 23.69 -13.02
C PHE A 223 26.64 23.10 -12.49
N THR A 224 27.76 23.51 -13.05
CA THR A 224 29.10 23.03 -12.61
C THR A 224 29.36 23.40 -11.14
N ALA A 225 28.93 24.57 -10.68
CA ALA A 225 29.21 25.01 -9.32
C ALA A 225 28.30 24.32 -8.27
N VAL A 226 27.07 23.96 -8.60
CA VAL A 226 26.06 23.51 -7.61
C VAL A 226 25.55 22.11 -7.90
N CYS A 227 25.25 21.76 -9.14
CA CYS A 227 24.52 20.54 -9.48
C CYS A 227 25.46 19.34 -9.74
N SER A 228 26.68 19.63 -10.23
CA SER A 228 27.67 18.60 -10.63
C SER A 228 28.10 17.69 -9.48
N ALA A 229 28.01 18.15 -8.23
CA ALA A 229 28.36 17.36 -7.05
C ALA A 229 27.51 16.08 -6.92
N CYS A 230 26.24 16.15 -7.36
CA CYS A 230 25.33 15.01 -7.34
C CYS A 230 25.13 14.41 -8.74
N HIS A 231 24.97 15.27 -9.76
CA HIS A 231 24.63 14.84 -11.12
C HIS A 231 25.84 14.57 -12.02
N ALA A 232 27.06 14.61 -11.48
CA ALA A 232 28.32 14.58 -12.20
C ALA A 232 28.54 15.82 -13.11
N ALA A 233 29.80 16.08 -13.51
CA ALA A 233 30.16 17.27 -14.30
C ALA A 233 29.55 17.28 -15.71
N ASP A 234 29.32 16.11 -16.25
CA ASP A 234 28.74 15.85 -17.58
C ASP A 234 27.21 15.62 -17.53
N GLY A 235 26.60 15.59 -16.33
CA GLY A 235 25.19 15.38 -16.15
C GLY A 235 24.74 13.91 -16.16
N THR A 236 25.66 12.94 -16.18
CA THR A 236 25.34 11.50 -16.27
C THR A 236 24.74 10.91 -14.97
N GLY A 237 24.70 11.69 -13.90
CA GLY A 237 24.12 11.27 -12.61
C GLY A 237 25.10 10.52 -11.71
N ASN A 238 24.58 10.01 -10.62
CA ASN A 238 25.35 9.22 -9.64
C ASN A 238 24.47 8.15 -8.99
N PRO A 239 24.58 6.88 -9.39
CA PRO A 239 23.78 5.80 -8.83
C PRO A 239 23.98 5.57 -7.33
N LEU A 240 25.13 5.96 -6.74
CA LEU A 240 25.36 5.81 -5.30
C LEU A 240 24.52 6.79 -4.47
N LEU A 241 24.17 7.94 -5.05
CA LEU A 241 23.36 8.98 -4.42
C LEU A 241 21.89 8.92 -4.89
N GLY A 242 21.58 8.10 -5.88
CA GLY A 242 20.30 8.11 -6.56
C GLY A 242 20.04 9.41 -7.32
N ALA A 243 21.10 10.09 -7.77
CA ALA A 243 20.98 11.26 -8.62
C ALA A 243 20.80 10.81 -10.08
N PRO A 244 19.68 11.18 -10.74
CA PRO A 244 19.39 10.70 -12.08
C PRO A 244 20.36 11.26 -13.13
N ASN A 245 20.53 10.49 -14.22
CA ASN A 245 21.13 10.95 -15.45
C ASN A 245 20.25 12.05 -16.08
N LEU A 246 20.85 13.16 -16.43
CA LEU A 246 20.17 14.32 -17.05
C LEU A 246 20.50 14.43 -18.55
N THR A 247 21.26 13.48 -19.10
CA THR A 247 21.68 13.48 -20.50
C THR A 247 20.78 12.62 -21.39
N ASP A 248 19.98 11.74 -20.79
CA ASP A 248 19.01 10.91 -21.48
C ASP A 248 17.66 11.63 -21.69
N ARG A 249 16.65 10.91 -22.17
CA ARG A 249 15.28 11.42 -22.37
C ARG A 249 14.27 10.84 -21.40
N THR A 250 14.74 10.13 -20.37
CA THR A 250 13.89 9.49 -19.36
C THR A 250 13.73 10.41 -18.16
N TRP A 251 12.55 10.95 -17.98
CA TRP A 251 12.25 11.97 -16.99
C TRP A 251 11.16 11.50 -16.03
N LEU A 252 11.52 11.24 -14.79
CA LEU A 252 10.60 10.74 -13.76
C LEU A 252 9.43 11.70 -13.47
N TYR A 253 9.69 13.01 -13.54
CA TYR A 253 8.69 14.04 -13.26
C TYR A 253 8.24 14.83 -14.50
N GLY A 254 8.95 14.69 -15.62
CA GLY A 254 8.77 15.42 -16.84
C GLY A 254 10.00 16.28 -17.18
N GLY A 255 10.35 16.32 -18.48
CA GLY A 255 11.53 17.03 -19.01
C GLY A 255 11.22 18.41 -19.58
N ASP A 256 9.99 18.88 -19.47
CA ASP A 256 9.65 20.24 -19.93
C ASP A 256 10.30 21.32 -19.04
N PHE A 257 10.50 22.49 -19.62
CA PHE A 257 11.22 23.58 -18.98
C PHE A 257 10.62 23.99 -17.63
N ALA A 258 9.29 24.04 -17.53
CA ALA A 258 8.58 24.46 -16.30
C ALA A 258 8.79 23.41 -15.20
N THR A 259 8.71 22.11 -15.52
CA THR A 259 8.91 21.01 -14.59
C THR A 259 10.35 20.94 -14.07
N ILE A 260 11.34 21.18 -14.93
CA ILE A 260 12.75 21.25 -14.52
C ILE A 260 12.98 22.45 -13.59
N ARG A 261 12.46 23.64 -13.94
CA ARG A 261 12.52 24.84 -13.07
C ARG A 261 11.89 24.55 -11.71
N GLU A 262 10.69 23.98 -11.69
CA GLU A 262 10.03 23.59 -10.44
C GLU A 262 10.92 22.67 -9.61
N GLY A 263 11.56 21.67 -10.24
CA GLY A 263 12.50 20.76 -9.54
C GLY A 263 13.65 21.51 -8.89
N VAL A 264 14.22 22.52 -9.54
CA VAL A 264 15.28 23.36 -8.97
C VAL A 264 14.77 24.23 -7.81
N VAL A 265 13.56 24.75 -7.92
CA VAL A 265 13.00 25.67 -6.92
C VAL A 265 12.59 24.94 -5.64
N VAL A 266 11.81 23.86 -5.78
CA VAL A 266 11.21 23.17 -4.62
C VAL A 266 11.94 21.90 -4.21
N GLY A 267 12.85 21.44 -5.03
CA GLY A 267 13.52 20.14 -4.83
C GLY A 267 12.64 18.96 -5.26
N ARG A 268 13.18 17.76 -5.07
CA ARG A 268 12.48 16.48 -5.33
C ARG A 268 12.82 15.49 -4.23
N SER A 269 11.86 14.72 -3.81
CA SER A 269 12.06 13.64 -2.85
C SER A 269 11.25 12.42 -3.30
N GLY A 270 11.90 11.26 -3.27
CA GLY A 270 11.27 9.99 -3.59
C GLY A 270 11.71 8.91 -2.63
N MET A 271 10.81 8.01 -2.28
CA MET A 271 11.09 6.86 -1.44
C MET A 271 10.41 5.61 -2.01
N MET A 272 11.17 4.55 -2.18
CA MET A 272 10.67 3.20 -2.36
C MET A 272 10.82 2.46 -1.04
N PRO A 273 9.76 1.95 -0.42
CA PRO A 273 9.84 1.27 0.86
C PRO A 273 10.58 -0.06 0.77
N ALA A 274 11.21 -0.47 1.88
CA ALA A 274 11.81 -1.79 2.02
C ALA A 274 10.75 -2.88 2.11
N HIS A 275 10.94 -3.98 1.37
CA HIS A 275 10.01 -5.11 1.36
C HIS A 275 10.53 -6.34 2.10
N ARG A 276 11.72 -6.29 2.70
CA ARG A 276 12.34 -7.39 3.43
C ARG A 276 11.43 -8.01 4.48
N ASN A 277 10.77 -7.19 5.28
CA ASN A 277 9.91 -7.65 6.37
C ASN A 277 8.56 -8.21 5.88
N VAL A 278 8.12 -7.81 4.69
CA VAL A 278 6.84 -8.24 4.11
C VAL A 278 7.01 -9.49 3.25
N LEU A 279 8.01 -9.47 2.38
CA LEU A 279 8.24 -10.56 1.42
C LEU A 279 9.22 -11.62 1.92
N GLY A 280 10.17 -11.24 2.76
CA GLY A 280 11.34 -12.06 3.04
C GLY A 280 12.30 -12.13 1.86
N GLU A 281 13.42 -12.83 2.02
CA GLU A 281 14.49 -12.83 1.01
C GLU A 281 14.10 -13.57 -0.27
N THR A 282 13.54 -14.78 -0.16
CA THR A 282 13.24 -15.63 -1.33
C THR A 282 12.19 -15.01 -2.24
N ARG A 283 11.09 -14.46 -1.67
CA ARG A 283 10.06 -13.78 -2.47
C ARG A 283 10.59 -12.49 -3.09
N SER A 284 11.44 -11.76 -2.39
CA SER A 284 12.10 -10.57 -2.94
C SER A 284 13.02 -10.91 -4.12
N ARG A 285 13.72 -12.06 -4.08
CA ARG A 285 14.49 -12.58 -5.21
C ARG A 285 13.61 -12.90 -6.42
N LEU A 286 12.45 -13.50 -6.20
CA LEU A 286 11.48 -13.80 -7.27
C LEU A 286 10.94 -12.52 -7.92
N VAL A 287 10.61 -11.50 -7.12
CA VAL A 287 10.20 -10.18 -7.63
C VAL A 287 11.36 -9.53 -8.41
N ALA A 288 12.58 -9.53 -7.86
CA ALA A 288 13.73 -8.95 -8.53
C ALA A 288 14.03 -9.67 -9.86
N ALA A 289 13.90 -10.99 -9.90
CA ALA A 289 14.07 -11.77 -11.13
C ALA A 289 12.98 -11.44 -12.18
N TYR A 290 11.74 -11.26 -11.74
CA TYR A 290 10.67 -10.81 -12.62
C TYR A 290 10.93 -9.41 -13.18
N VAL A 291 11.27 -8.43 -12.31
CA VAL A 291 11.61 -7.07 -12.74
C VAL A 291 12.80 -7.08 -13.70
N TRP A 292 13.85 -7.86 -13.40
CA TRP A 292 14.98 -8.05 -14.32
C TRP A 292 14.51 -8.59 -15.66
N SER A 293 13.67 -9.62 -15.68
CA SER A 293 13.19 -10.28 -16.92
C SER A 293 12.38 -9.35 -17.84
N ILE A 294 11.67 -8.37 -17.27
CA ILE A 294 10.87 -7.42 -18.06
C ILE A 294 11.67 -6.19 -18.51
N SER A 295 12.89 -6.01 -18.02
CA SER A 295 13.72 -4.86 -18.33
C SER A 295 14.42 -4.96 -19.70
N ASP A 296 14.71 -3.83 -20.32
CA ASP A 296 15.50 -3.78 -21.56
C ASP A 296 16.95 -4.23 -21.38
N ALA A 297 17.48 -4.14 -20.15
CA ALA A 297 18.83 -4.63 -19.83
C ALA A 297 18.88 -6.15 -20.02
N ALA A 298 17.92 -6.90 -19.47
CA ALA A 298 17.84 -8.35 -19.67
C ALA A 298 17.64 -8.72 -21.14
N ARG A 299 16.80 -7.97 -21.87
CA ARG A 299 16.60 -8.18 -23.31
C ARG A 299 17.88 -7.97 -24.14
N ARG A 300 18.68 -7.00 -23.79
CA ARG A 300 19.98 -6.75 -24.45
C ARG A 300 21.00 -7.85 -24.16
N GLU A 301 21.05 -8.33 -22.93
CA GLU A 301 21.95 -9.45 -22.56
C GLU A 301 21.55 -10.78 -23.22
N ALA A 302 20.24 -11.04 -23.34
CA ALA A 302 19.73 -12.25 -24.00
C ALA A 302 19.90 -12.27 -25.52
N GLY A 303 20.38 -11.15 -26.13
CA GLY A 303 20.46 -11.00 -27.58
C GLY A 303 19.10 -10.68 -28.22
N ALA A 304 19.09 -9.91 -29.30
CA ALA A 304 17.97 -9.20 -29.91
C ALA A 304 16.71 -10.01 -30.32
N ASN A 305 16.52 -11.24 -29.84
CA ASN A 305 15.40 -12.13 -30.17
C ASN A 305 14.56 -12.57 -28.96
N ALA A 306 14.62 -11.88 -27.81
CA ALA A 306 13.73 -12.19 -26.70
C ALA A 306 12.26 -11.82 -27.06
N PRO A 307 11.27 -12.70 -26.82
CA PRO A 307 9.87 -12.37 -27.10
C PRO A 307 9.41 -11.19 -26.24
N ALA A 308 8.49 -10.40 -26.78
CA ALA A 308 7.84 -9.30 -26.05
C ALA A 308 7.37 -9.77 -24.66
N SER A 309 7.56 -8.93 -23.65
CA SER A 309 7.18 -9.19 -22.26
C SER A 309 5.87 -9.97 -22.14
N PRO A 310 5.81 -11.08 -21.38
CA PRO A 310 4.55 -11.78 -21.16
C PRO A 310 3.55 -10.80 -20.56
N ALA A 311 2.33 -10.80 -21.08
CA ALA A 311 1.24 -10.03 -20.50
C ALA A 311 1.13 -10.38 -19.01
N ALA A 312 0.93 -9.37 -18.15
CA ALA A 312 0.74 -9.59 -16.72
C ALA A 312 -0.31 -10.71 -16.54
N PRO A 313 -0.03 -11.72 -15.69
CA PRO A 313 -1.00 -12.78 -15.45
C PRO A 313 -2.29 -12.17 -14.92
N PRO A 314 -3.46 -12.70 -15.30
CA PRO A 314 -4.74 -12.21 -14.80
C PRO A 314 -4.70 -12.23 -13.27
N VAL A 315 -5.13 -11.14 -12.66
CA VAL A 315 -5.30 -11.04 -11.20
C VAL A 315 -6.33 -12.09 -10.80
N ASP A 316 -5.92 -13.05 -9.98
CA ASP A 316 -6.83 -14.06 -9.43
C ASP A 316 -7.81 -13.34 -8.47
N PRO A 317 -9.13 -13.33 -8.79
CA PRO A 317 -10.12 -12.64 -7.97
C PRO A 317 -10.26 -13.26 -6.57
N ASP A 318 -9.79 -14.50 -6.36
CA ASP A 318 -9.86 -15.19 -5.07
C ASP A 318 -8.62 -14.95 -4.18
N MET A 319 -7.58 -14.28 -4.69
CA MET A 319 -6.48 -13.78 -3.88
C MET A 319 -6.87 -12.45 -3.25
N ALA A 320 -7.59 -12.50 -2.13
CA ALA A 320 -7.83 -11.33 -1.30
C ALA A 320 -6.47 -10.66 -0.96
N PRO A 321 -6.37 -9.31 -1.03
CA PRO A 321 -5.15 -8.60 -0.65
C PRO A 321 -4.83 -8.97 0.79
N LEU A 322 -3.66 -9.58 1.01
CA LEU A 322 -3.12 -9.78 2.35
C LEU A 322 -3.01 -8.39 2.97
N GLY A 323 -3.88 -8.12 3.94
CA GLY A 323 -4.08 -6.81 4.54
C GLY A 323 -2.75 -6.13 4.85
N SER A 324 -2.67 -4.85 4.54
CA SER A 324 -1.58 -3.96 4.93
C SER A 324 -1.46 -3.99 6.46
N ALA A 325 -0.51 -4.75 6.96
CA ALA A 325 -0.11 -4.65 8.35
C ALA A 325 0.57 -3.29 8.53
N THR A 326 -0.17 -2.35 9.09
CA THR A 326 0.42 -1.14 9.68
C THR A 326 1.40 -1.60 10.76
N PRO A 327 2.67 -1.15 10.75
CA PRO A 327 3.61 -1.47 11.83
C PRO A 327 3.05 -0.94 13.17
N PRO A 328 3.29 -1.63 14.30
CA PRO A 328 2.88 -1.15 15.60
C PRO A 328 3.55 0.21 15.86
N VAL A 329 2.74 1.21 16.19
CA VAL A 329 3.21 2.49 16.73
C VAL A 329 3.71 2.19 18.14
N GLU A 330 5.01 2.25 18.36
CA GLU A 330 5.57 2.22 19.70
C GLU A 330 5.04 3.43 20.47
N PRO A 331 4.56 3.26 21.72
CA PRO A 331 4.19 4.38 22.57
C PRO A 331 5.49 5.10 22.97
N GLY A 332 5.65 6.34 22.50
CA GLY A 332 6.68 7.24 22.99
C GLY A 332 6.52 7.45 24.50
N GLU A 333 7.66 7.45 25.20
CA GLU A 333 7.79 7.82 26.61
C GLU A 333 7.33 9.25 26.88
#